data_d54d21496b5087f8707d32cf3a0b94f2
#
_entry.id   d54d21496b5087f8707d32cf3a0b94f2
#
_cell.length_a   1.000
_cell.length_b   1.000
_cell.length_c   1.000
_cell.angle_alpha   90.00
_cell.angle_beta   90.00
_cell.angle_gamma   90.00
#
_symmetry.space_group_name_H-M   'P 1'
#
loop_
_entity.id
_entity.type
_entity.pdbx_description
1 polymer ?
#
loop_
_entity_poly.entity_id
_entity_poly.type
_entity_poly.pdbx_seq_one_letter_code
_entity_poly.pdbx_strand_id
1 'polypeptide(L)'
;MSTHSIELCYPSPIVAWILVGGEVMAYAILRTAKLKSFGEIGGSLSHNYRTRPTPNANPIRTPDNAHSSPTPDLVMSGIKQRLPEKTRSNAVLCVEYLVTASPEWSGWQDQKQEADFFKRSLEWLEHKHGKENVIATSIHRDETTPHLVAYVVPIDQKGKLNARSFLG
;
A
#
# COMPACT_ATOMS: atom_id res chain seq x y z
N MET A 1 -32.25 9.66 2.55
CA MET A 1 -30.80 9.78 2.24
C MET A 1 -30.22 8.39 2.36
N SER A 2 -29.96 7.73 1.24
CA SER A 2 -29.52 6.33 1.21
C SER A 2 -28.00 6.30 1.41
N THR A 3 -27.56 5.79 2.55
CA THR A 3 -26.15 5.45 2.79
C THR A 3 -25.82 4.22 1.96
N HIS A 4 -25.18 4.42 0.83
CA HIS A 4 -24.64 3.31 0.04
C HIS A 4 -23.43 2.74 0.76
N SER A 5 -23.62 1.59 1.41
CA SER A 5 -22.55 0.82 2.00
C SER A 5 -21.70 0.22 0.88
N ILE A 6 -20.40 0.50 0.89
CA ILE A 6 -19.43 -0.17 0.02
C ILE A 6 -19.18 -1.54 0.64
N GLU A 7 -19.75 -2.59 0.06
CA GLU A 7 -19.40 -3.97 0.43
C GLU A 7 -18.20 -4.41 -0.41
N LEU A 8 -17.08 -4.70 0.26
CA LEU A 8 -15.92 -5.34 -0.32
C LEU A 8 -16.17 -6.86 -0.33
N CYS A 9 -16.60 -7.37 -1.46
CA CYS A 9 -16.75 -8.81 -1.66
C CYS A 9 -15.41 -9.37 -2.19
N TYR A 10 -14.79 -10.30 -1.46
CA TYR A 10 -13.52 -10.93 -1.81
C TYR A 10 -13.72 -12.29 -2.47
N PRO A 11 -13.58 -12.42 -3.78
CA PRO A 11 -13.27 -13.70 -4.41
C PRO A 11 -11.87 -13.66 -5.01
N SER A 12 -10.86 -14.18 -4.29
CA SER A 12 -9.47 -14.34 -4.75
C SER A 12 -8.54 -13.10 -4.59
N PRO A 13 -7.21 -13.27 -4.36
CA PRO A 13 -6.33 -12.28 -3.73
C PRO A 13 -5.89 -11.10 -4.61
N ILE A 14 -6.51 -10.83 -5.74
CA ILE A 14 -6.00 -9.85 -6.70
C ILE A 14 -7.01 -8.74 -7.08
N VAL A 15 -8.31 -8.98 -6.96
CA VAL A 15 -9.32 -8.01 -7.42
C VAL A 15 -10.53 -8.02 -6.48
N ALA A 16 -10.80 -6.89 -5.82
CA ALA A 16 -12.08 -6.65 -5.15
C ALA A 16 -12.95 -5.74 -6.03
N TRP A 17 -14.22 -6.10 -6.21
CA TRP A 17 -15.17 -5.31 -6.99
C TRP A 17 -15.80 -4.22 -6.12
N ILE A 18 -15.87 -3.00 -6.65
CA ILE A 18 -16.61 -1.91 -6.03
C ILE A 18 -18.00 -1.90 -6.63
N LEU A 19 -19.00 -2.30 -5.85
CA LEU A 19 -20.40 -2.28 -6.26
C LEU A 19 -21.04 -0.94 -5.87
N VAL A 20 -21.62 -0.27 -6.85
CA VAL A 20 -22.46 0.91 -6.64
C VAL A 20 -23.81 0.66 -7.30
N GLY A 21 -24.88 0.59 -6.51
CA GLY A 21 -26.22 0.38 -7.03
C GLY A 21 -26.48 -0.98 -7.70
N GLY A 22 -25.69 -2.03 -7.38
CA GLY A 22 -25.82 -3.38 -7.93
C GLY A 22 -25.13 -3.60 -9.29
N GLU A 23 -24.50 -2.57 -9.86
CA GLU A 23 -23.69 -2.67 -11.07
C GLU A 23 -22.20 -2.59 -10.74
N VAL A 24 -21.39 -3.36 -11.46
CA VAL A 24 -19.92 -3.29 -11.36
C VAL A 24 -19.44 -2.05 -12.10
N MET A 25 -19.17 -0.97 -11.34
CA MET A 25 -18.75 0.31 -11.90
C MET A 25 -17.23 0.48 -11.94
N ALA A 26 -16.50 -0.29 -11.11
CA ALA A 26 -15.05 -0.23 -10.99
C ALA A 26 -14.51 -1.46 -10.25
N TYR A 27 -13.19 -1.63 -10.22
CA TYR A 27 -12.53 -2.69 -9.46
C TYR A 27 -11.33 -2.13 -8.70
N ALA A 28 -11.08 -2.69 -7.51
CA ALA A 28 -9.87 -2.41 -6.75
C ALA A 28 -8.71 -3.26 -7.29
N ILE A 29 -7.52 -2.67 -7.29
CA ILE A 29 -6.28 -3.31 -7.74
C ILE A 29 -5.35 -3.40 -6.53
N LEU A 30 -4.88 -4.62 -6.24
CA LEU A 30 -3.88 -4.89 -5.22
C LEU A 30 -2.66 -5.53 -5.87
N ARG A 31 -1.48 -4.95 -5.65
CA ARG A 31 -0.21 -5.53 -6.06
C ARG A 31 0.73 -5.60 -4.87
N THR A 32 1.61 -6.59 -4.87
CA THR A 32 2.63 -6.76 -3.83
C THR A 32 4.00 -7.00 -4.44
N ALA A 33 5.03 -6.45 -3.80
CA ALA A 33 6.43 -6.78 -4.08
C ALA A 33 7.10 -7.29 -2.82
N LYS A 34 7.81 -8.41 -2.94
CA LYS A 34 8.57 -9.03 -1.84
C LYS A 34 9.99 -8.48 -1.86
N LEU A 35 10.34 -7.63 -0.89
CA LEU A 35 11.65 -7.01 -0.77
C LEU A 35 12.51 -7.81 0.20
N LYS A 36 13.60 -8.39 -0.30
CA LYS A 36 14.43 -9.35 0.43
C LYS A 36 15.75 -8.78 0.92
N SER A 37 16.09 -7.57 0.48
CA SER A 37 17.33 -6.89 0.86
C SER A 37 17.08 -5.41 1.14
N PHE A 38 17.98 -4.80 1.93
CA PHE A 38 17.94 -3.35 2.14
C PHE A 38 18.20 -2.55 0.87
N GLY A 39 18.92 -3.13 -0.10
CA GLY A 39 19.10 -2.53 -1.42
C GLY A 39 17.79 -2.45 -2.20
N GLU A 40 17.00 -3.53 -2.21
CA GLU A 40 15.67 -3.54 -2.84
C GLU A 40 14.71 -2.57 -2.15
N ILE A 41 14.71 -2.53 -0.80
CA ILE A 41 13.91 -1.57 -0.03
C ILE A 41 14.33 -0.14 -0.36
N GLY A 42 15.63 0.15 -0.38
CA GLY A 42 16.17 1.48 -0.74
C GLY A 42 15.79 1.90 -2.16
N GLY A 43 15.85 0.99 -3.11
CA GLY A 43 15.41 1.23 -4.49
C GLY A 43 13.92 1.57 -4.59
N SER A 44 13.08 0.81 -3.88
CA SER A 44 11.65 1.07 -3.79
C SER A 44 11.36 2.42 -3.12
N LEU A 45 12.00 2.73 -1.99
CA LEU A 45 11.84 4.00 -1.29
C LEU A 45 12.29 5.19 -2.14
N SER A 46 13.39 5.06 -2.90
CA SER A 46 13.86 6.11 -3.81
C SER A 46 12.82 6.42 -4.90
N HIS A 47 12.17 5.41 -5.43
CA HIS A 47 11.05 5.58 -6.37
C HIS A 47 9.84 6.22 -5.68
N ASN A 48 9.44 5.71 -4.52
CA ASN A 48 8.26 6.17 -3.79
C ASN A 48 8.38 7.64 -3.34
N TYR A 49 9.57 8.06 -2.92
CA TYR A 49 9.85 9.44 -2.46
C TYR A 49 10.36 10.36 -3.57
N ARG A 50 10.39 9.91 -4.83
CA ARG A 50 10.85 10.69 -5.98
C ARG A 50 12.29 11.23 -5.82
N THR A 51 13.14 10.51 -5.08
CA THR A 51 14.57 10.86 -4.94
C THR A 51 15.41 10.38 -6.13
N ARG A 52 14.80 9.64 -7.06
CA ARG A 52 15.34 9.28 -8.38
C ARG A 52 14.35 9.65 -9.49
N PRO A 53 14.81 9.80 -10.75
CA PRO A 53 13.90 10.04 -11.88
C PRO A 53 12.79 9.00 -11.96
N THR A 54 11.56 9.47 -12.07
CA THR A 54 10.36 8.63 -12.20
C THR A 54 9.58 9.12 -13.42
N PRO A 55 9.78 8.50 -14.60
CA PRO A 55 9.25 8.99 -15.88
C PRO A 55 7.72 9.12 -15.93
N ASN A 56 7.01 8.29 -15.17
CA ASN A 56 5.54 8.27 -15.14
C ASN A 56 4.94 9.31 -14.18
N ALA A 57 5.76 9.95 -13.34
CA ALA A 57 5.32 10.96 -12.40
C ALA A 57 5.37 12.35 -13.03
N ASN A 58 4.35 13.15 -12.77
CA ASN A 58 4.33 14.57 -13.14
C ASN A 58 5.00 15.39 -12.02
N PRO A 59 6.19 15.99 -12.25
CA PRO A 59 6.90 16.73 -11.21
C PRO A 59 6.12 17.91 -10.63
N ILE A 60 5.24 18.51 -11.41
CA ILE A 60 4.39 19.63 -10.97
C ILE A 60 3.39 19.17 -9.91
N ARG A 61 2.95 17.91 -9.98
CA ARG A 61 1.99 17.30 -9.06
C ARG A 61 2.64 16.54 -7.91
N THR A 62 3.94 16.34 -7.92
CA THR A 62 4.65 15.65 -6.82
C THR A 62 4.37 16.23 -5.44
N PRO A 63 4.20 17.56 -5.25
CA PRO A 63 3.77 18.11 -3.97
C PRO A 63 2.39 17.66 -3.47
N ASP A 64 1.55 17.11 -4.33
CA ASP A 64 0.23 16.56 -3.98
C ASP A 64 0.32 15.17 -3.31
N ASN A 65 1.50 14.54 -3.36
CA ASN A 65 1.76 13.27 -2.69
C ASN A 65 1.77 13.45 -1.17
N ALA A 66 1.20 12.48 -0.46
CA ALA A 66 1.16 12.48 1.00
C ALA A 66 1.94 11.28 1.54
N HIS A 67 2.86 11.51 2.46
CA HIS A 67 3.67 10.49 3.11
C HIS A 67 3.41 10.49 4.61
N SER A 68 3.19 9.32 5.19
CA SER A 68 3.06 9.16 6.67
C SER A 68 4.39 9.37 7.40
N SER A 69 5.50 9.22 6.69
CA SER A 69 6.86 9.48 7.18
C SER A 69 7.53 10.49 6.25
N PRO A 70 8.19 11.54 6.79
CA PRO A 70 8.69 12.65 5.96
C PRO A 70 9.86 12.28 5.05
N THR A 71 10.62 11.24 5.38
CA THR A 71 11.82 10.87 4.61
C THR A 71 11.93 9.36 4.39
N PRO A 72 12.55 8.90 3.29
CA PRO A 72 12.81 7.48 3.06
C PRO A 72 13.74 6.87 4.11
N ASP A 73 14.67 7.64 4.69
CA ASP A 73 15.58 7.16 5.74
C ASP A 73 14.84 6.81 7.02
N LEU A 74 13.81 7.56 7.38
CA LEU A 74 12.97 7.25 8.54
C LEU A 74 12.14 5.98 8.30
N VAL A 75 11.67 5.75 7.09
CA VAL A 75 10.99 4.49 6.74
C VAL A 75 11.96 3.31 6.84
N MET A 76 13.15 3.46 6.26
CA MET A 76 14.20 2.42 6.35
C MET A 76 14.56 2.11 7.81
N SER A 77 14.72 3.13 8.64
CA SER A 77 14.99 2.96 10.08
C SER A 77 13.84 2.23 10.78
N GLY A 78 12.59 2.59 10.49
CA GLY A 78 11.41 1.93 11.04
C GLY A 78 11.34 0.46 10.67
N ILE A 79 11.63 0.12 9.41
CA ILE A 79 11.70 -1.27 8.94
C ILE A 79 12.79 -2.02 9.73
N LYS A 80 14.01 -1.49 9.81
CA LYS A 80 15.13 -2.11 10.53
C LYS A 80 14.82 -2.34 12.01
N GLN A 81 14.20 -1.37 12.68
CA GLN A 81 13.81 -1.48 14.08
C GLN A 81 12.72 -2.54 14.31
N ARG A 82 11.86 -2.76 13.31
CA ARG A 82 10.77 -3.73 13.42
C ARG A 82 11.21 -5.16 13.12
N LEU A 83 12.33 -5.37 12.42
CA LEU A 83 12.81 -6.71 12.09
C LEU A 83 13.14 -7.52 13.35
N PRO A 84 12.83 -8.83 13.38
CA PRO A 84 13.28 -9.72 14.44
C PRO A 84 14.82 -9.79 14.50
N GLU A 85 15.37 -10.01 15.69
CA GLU A 85 16.82 -10.15 15.90
C GLU A 85 17.47 -11.20 14.99
N LYS A 86 16.75 -12.31 14.77
CA LYS A 86 17.20 -13.41 13.91
C LYS A 86 16.29 -13.55 12.71
N THR A 87 16.86 -13.40 11.53
CA THR A 87 16.17 -13.59 10.26
C THR A 87 16.89 -14.65 9.42
N ARG A 88 16.13 -15.38 8.61
CA ARG A 88 16.72 -16.30 7.63
C ARG A 88 17.35 -15.48 6.50
N SER A 89 18.43 -15.97 5.89
CA SER A 89 19.15 -15.29 4.81
C SER A 89 18.27 -14.99 3.58
N ASN A 90 17.23 -15.80 3.34
CA ASN A 90 16.30 -15.64 2.22
C ASN A 90 14.93 -15.07 2.66
N ALA A 91 14.84 -14.49 3.85
CA ALA A 91 13.58 -13.93 4.34
C ALA A 91 13.14 -12.72 3.51
N VAL A 92 11.84 -12.56 3.35
CA VAL A 92 11.25 -11.31 2.90
C VAL A 92 11.28 -10.34 4.07
N LEU A 93 12.06 -9.28 3.95
CA LEU A 93 12.25 -8.29 5.02
C LEU A 93 11.07 -7.31 5.08
N CYS A 94 10.55 -6.96 3.91
CA CYS A 94 9.45 -6.03 3.76
C CYS A 94 8.57 -6.44 2.57
N VAL A 95 7.28 -6.21 2.68
CA VAL A 95 6.34 -6.30 1.56
C VAL A 95 5.89 -4.89 1.22
N GLU A 96 6.09 -4.49 -0.03
CA GLU A 96 5.48 -3.30 -0.58
C GLU A 96 4.10 -3.66 -1.11
N TYR A 97 3.08 -2.96 -0.65
CA TYR A 97 1.73 -3.02 -1.17
C TYR A 97 1.45 -1.81 -2.03
N LEU A 98 0.81 -2.02 -3.18
CA LEU A 98 0.19 -0.97 -3.98
C LEU A 98 -1.30 -1.24 -4.05
N VAL A 99 -2.10 -0.27 -3.62
CA VAL A 99 -3.56 -0.34 -3.63
C VAL A 99 -4.12 0.84 -4.40
N THR A 100 -4.95 0.56 -5.39
CA THR A 100 -5.65 1.57 -6.20
C THR A 100 -6.99 1.02 -6.67
N ALA A 101 -7.74 1.82 -7.39
CA ALA A 101 -8.92 1.39 -8.12
C ALA A 101 -8.70 1.64 -9.62
N SER A 102 -9.53 1.03 -10.45
CA SER A 102 -9.48 1.23 -11.90
C SER A 102 -9.68 2.72 -12.26
N PRO A 103 -9.04 3.20 -13.35
CA PRO A 103 -9.05 4.62 -13.71
C PRO A 103 -10.45 5.22 -13.90
N GLU A 104 -11.41 4.41 -14.33
CA GLU A 104 -12.79 4.81 -14.58
C GLU A 104 -13.66 4.97 -13.32
N TRP A 105 -13.11 4.65 -12.14
CA TRP A 105 -13.84 4.81 -10.89
C TRP A 105 -14.19 6.27 -10.61
N SER A 106 -15.49 6.57 -10.52
CA SER A 106 -15.99 7.93 -10.28
C SER A 106 -15.52 8.55 -8.96
N GLY A 107 -15.13 7.72 -7.99
CA GLY A 107 -14.62 8.17 -6.70
C GLY A 107 -13.32 8.98 -6.77
N TRP A 108 -12.57 8.89 -7.88
CA TRP A 108 -11.38 9.73 -8.10
C TRP A 108 -11.70 11.22 -8.25
N GLN A 109 -12.96 11.56 -8.53
CA GLN A 109 -13.42 12.94 -8.64
C GLN A 109 -14.13 13.43 -7.37
N ASP A 110 -14.22 12.60 -6.36
CA ASP A 110 -14.84 12.90 -5.07
C ASP A 110 -13.81 12.71 -3.95
N GLN A 111 -13.32 13.80 -3.36
CA GLN A 111 -12.30 13.77 -2.32
C GLN A 111 -12.68 12.90 -1.12
N LYS A 112 -13.96 12.86 -0.76
CA LYS A 112 -14.44 12.05 0.37
C LYS A 112 -14.36 10.57 0.03
N GLN A 113 -14.80 10.18 -1.17
CA GLN A 113 -14.74 8.79 -1.61
C GLN A 113 -13.28 8.31 -1.76
N GLU A 114 -12.40 9.14 -2.31
CA GLU A 114 -10.96 8.84 -2.39
C GLU A 114 -10.36 8.64 -0.99
N ALA A 115 -10.62 9.58 -0.07
CA ALA A 115 -10.13 9.49 1.30
C ALA A 115 -10.64 8.24 2.03
N ASP A 116 -11.91 7.92 1.91
CA ASP A 116 -12.51 6.72 2.49
C ASP A 116 -11.90 5.44 1.90
N PHE A 117 -11.64 5.40 0.60
CA PHE A 117 -11.00 4.26 -0.06
C PHE A 117 -9.60 4.00 0.51
N PHE A 118 -8.76 5.02 0.60
CA PHE A 118 -7.41 4.86 1.15
C PHE A 118 -7.41 4.58 2.65
N LYS A 119 -8.31 5.19 3.41
CA LYS A 119 -8.47 4.90 4.83
C LYS A 119 -8.82 3.43 5.07
N ARG A 120 -9.82 2.90 4.35
CA ARG A 120 -10.22 1.49 4.45
C ARG A 120 -9.13 0.54 3.98
N SER A 121 -8.37 0.93 2.97
CA SER A 121 -7.22 0.15 2.50
C SER A 121 -6.14 0.04 3.58
N LEU A 122 -5.86 1.13 4.28
CA LEU A 122 -4.92 1.14 5.41
C LEU A 122 -5.46 0.29 6.58
N GLU A 123 -6.71 0.47 6.97
CA GLU A 123 -7.35 -0.31 8.04
C GLU A 123 -7.32 -1.81 7.74
N TRP A 124 -7.53 -2.19 6.48
CA TRP A 124 -7.42 -3.58 6.05
C TRP A 124 -5.98 -4.12 6.20
N LEU A 125 -4.96 -3.35 5.81
CA LEU A 125 -3.56 -3.74 5.98
C LEU A 125 -3.20 -3.88 7.46
N GLU A 126 -3.63 -2.94 8.30
CA GLU A 126 -3.41 -2.97 9.75
C GLU A 126 -4.09 -4.17 10.41
N HIS A 127 -5.32 -4.49 9.98
CA HIS A 127 -6.02 -5.68 10.47
C HIS A 127 -5.33 -6.98 10.05
N LYS A 128 -4.87 -7.04 8.80
CA LYS A 128 -4.21 -8.21 8.22
C LYS A 128 -2.85 -8.49 8.87
N HIS A 129 -2.05 -7.47 9.11
CA HIS A 129 -0.65 -7.60 9.50
C HIS A 129 -0.36 -7.22 10.96
N GLY A 130 -1.25 -6.50 11.63
CA GLY A 130 -0.98 -5.78 12.85
C GLY A 130 -0.49 -4.35 12.55
N LYS A 131 -1.05 -3.38 13.27
CA LYS A 131 -0.75 -1.96 13.07
C LYS A 131 0.74 -1.63 13.18
N GLU A 132 1.43 -2.26 14.12
CA GLU A 132 2.86 -2.10 14.37
C GLU A 132 3.75 -2.61 13.23
N ASN A 133 3.22 -3.46 12.36
CA ASN A 133 3.93 -4.02 11.22
C ASN A 133 3.76 -3.19 9.93
N VAL A 134 2.80 -2.29 9.88
CA VAL A 134 2.63 -1.31 8.80
C VAL A 134 3.49 -0.10 9.12
N ILE A 135 4.68 -0.05 8.53
CA ILE A 135 5.72 0.91 8.91
C ILE A 135 5.46 2.30 8.37
N ALA A 136 5.06 2.39 7.10
CA ALA A 136 4.79 3.66 6.45
C ALA A 136 3.83 3.48 5.28
N THR A 137 3.11 4.56 4.98
CA THR A 137 2.23 4.66 3.82
C THR A 137 2.47 5.95 3.06
N SER A 138 2.22 5.90 1.76
CA SER A 138 2.25 7.06 0.87
C SER A 138 1.05 7.02 -0.05
N ILE A 139 0.46 8.17 -0.32
CA ILE A 139 -0.57 8.32 -1.35
C ILE A 139 0.04 9.15 -2.47
N HIS A 140 0.17 8.56 -3.64
CA HIS A 140 0.65 9.23 -4.84
C HIS A 140 -0.51 9.78 -5.65
N ARG A 141 -0.40 11.04 -6.05
CA ARG A 141 -1.34 11.76 -6.93
C ARG A 141 -0.66 12.37 -8.14
N ASP A 142 0.63 12.13 -8.29
CA ASP A 142 1.46 12.65 -9.38
C ASP A 142 1.56 11.71 -10.60
N GLU A 143 0.92 10.55 -10.54
CA GLU A 143 0.78 9.63 -11.65
C GLU A 143 -0.65 9.64 -12.21
N THR A 144 -0.93 8.84 -13.25
CA THR A 144 -2.23 8.83 -13.94
C THR A 144 -3.39 8.51 -13.01
N THR A 145 -3.22 7.54 -12.11
CA THR A 145 -4.24 7.13 -11.15
C THR A 145 -3.70 7.22 -9.74
N PRO A 146 -4.43 7.86 -8.80
CA PRO A 146 -4.01 7.89 -7.40
C PRO A 146 -3.88 6.48 -6.83
N HIS A 147 -2.85 6.26 -5.99
CA HIS A 147 -2.64 4.96 -5.37
C HIS A 147 -1.95 5.08 -4.01
N LEU A 148 -2.27 4.12 -3.14
CA LEU A 148 -1.61 3.93 -1.85
C LEU A 148 -0.44 2.97 -2.02
N VAL A 149 0.72 3.35 -1.49
CA VAL A 149 1.86 2.45 -1.27
C VAL A 149 2.04 2.24 0.21
N ALA A 150 2.22 1.00 0.66
CA ALA A 150 2.48 0.69 2.06
C ALA A 150 3.69 -0.24 2.19
N TYR A 151 4.53 0.02 3.19
CA TYR A 151 5.66 -0.82 3.58
C TYR A 151 5.32 -1.60 4.84
N VAL A 152 5.32 -2.91 4.74
CA VAL A 152 4.87 -3.81 5.81
C VAL A 152 5.96 -4.83 6.11
N VAL A 153 6.35 -4.96 7.39
CA VAL A 153 7.21 -6.05 7.84
C VAL A 153 6.34 -7.26 8.14
N PRO A 154 6.46 -8.37 7.39
CA PRO A 154 5.51 -9.49 7.45
C PRO A 154 5.81 -10.44 8.60
N ILE A 155 5.56 -9.98 9.83
CA ILE A 155 5.76 -10.75 11.07
C ILE A 155 4.47 -11.51 11.41
N ASP A 156 4.58 -12.82 11.57
CA ASP A 156 3.47 -13.68 11.98
C ASP A 156 3.23 -13.64 13.51
N GLN A 157 2.19 -14.33 13.96
CA GLN A 157 1.83 -14.41 15.38
C GLN A 157 2.92 -15.06 16.27
N LYS A 158 3.89 -15.74 15.65
CA LYS A 158 5.06 -16.33 16.35
C LYS A 158 6.26 -15.38 16.40
N GLY A 159 6.10 -14.13 15.95
CA GLY A 159 7.16 -13.13 15.90
C GLY A 159 8.21 -13.37 14.80
N LYS A 160 7.90 -14.16 13.77
CA LYS A 160 8.83 -14.52 12.69
C LYS A 160 8.42 -13.89 11.36
N LEU A 161 9.42 -13.54 10.55
CA LEU A 161 9.18 -13.13 9.16
C LEU A 161 8.56 -14.28 8.37
N ASN A 162 7.34 -14.08 7.91
CA ASN A 162 6.56 -15.10 7.22
C ASN A 162 5.63 -14.48 6.17
N ALA A 163 6.19 -13.91 5.11
CA ALA A 163 5.40 -13.32 4.03
C ALA A 163 4.41 -14.30 3.40
N ARG A 164 4.76 -15.61 3.39
CA ARG A 164 3.91 -16.65 2.83
C ARG A 164 2.57 -16.77 3.56
N SER A 165 2.54 -16.59 4.88
CA SER A 165 1.28 -16.66 5.64
C SER A 165 0.28 -15.55 5.29
N PHE A 166 0.76 -14.47 4.69
CA PHE A 166 -0.07 -13.32 4.32
C PHE A 166 -0.38 -13.26 2.82
N LEU A 167 0.50 -13.79 1.99
CA LEU A 167 0.43 -13.64 0.53
C LEU A 167 0.09 -14.94 -0.21
N GLY A 168 0.14 -16.07 0.48
CA GLY A 168 -0.06 -17.39 -0.14
C GLY A 168 1.21 -17.99 -0.76
#